data_39e109f357ffab31a8d3b69d2dd7b1f3
#
_entry.id   39e109f357ffab31a8d3b69d2dd7b1f3
#
_cell.length_a   1.000
_cell.length_b   1.000
_cell.length_c   1.000
_cell.angle_alpha   90.00
_cell.angle_beta   90.00
_cell.angle_gamma   90.00
#
_symmetry.space_group_name_H-M   'P 1'
#
loop_
_entity.id
_entity.type
_entity.pdbx_description
1 polymer ?
#
loop_
_entity_poly.entity_id
_entity_poly.type
_entity_poly.pdbx_seq_one_letter_code
_entity_poly.pdbx_strand_id
1 'polypeptide(L)'
;FTGAVLSPVLFREETVGFSMDAGQALPSLNLSRVYVLTSSQTCSASEAVMNSLRGIDIEVIQVGGTTCGKPYGFYPVDNCGTTFFTIEFKGVNAKGFGEYTDGFSPSNTPGSIETPIPGCAVADDFDHGLGDLTQLKLHISGQIVL
;
A
#
# COMPACT_ATOMS: atom_id res chain seq x y z
N PHE A 1 -17.68 -9.61 -14.43
CA PHE A 1 -16.43 -10.28 -14.03
C PHE A 1 -16.51 -11.76 -14.39
N THR A 2 -15.46 -12.30 -15.02
CA THR A 2 -15.42 -13.73 -15.43
C THR A 2 -15.11 -14.66 -14.27
N GLY A 3 -14.69 -14.14 -13.12
CA GLY A 3 -14.21 -14.94 -12.00
C GLY A 3 -12.86 -15.64 -12.25
N ALA A 4 -12.21 -15.34 -13.37
CA ALA A 4 -10.90 -15.92 -13.68
C ALA A 4 -9.86 -15.43 -12.68
N VAL A 5 -9.09 -16.37 -12.12
CA VAL A 5 -7.94 -16.06 -11.26
C VAL A 5 -6.70 -15.92 -12.14
N LEU A 6 -6.09 -14.75 -12.10
CA LEU A 6 -4.82 -14.50 -12.79
C LEU A 6 -3.66 -15.13 -12.01
N SER A 7 -2.58 -15.45 -12.71
CA SER A 7 -1.35 -15.91 -12.07
C SER A 7 -0.87 -14.88 -11.06
N PRO A 8 -0.48 -15.29 -9.84
CA PRO A 8 -0.04 -14.35 -8.82
C PRO A 8 1.26 -13.65 -9.26
N VAL A 9 1.30 -12.34 -9.01
CA VAL A 9 2.54 -11.54 -9.14
C VAL A 9 3.21 -11.53 -7.77
N LEU A 10 4.26 -12.32 -7.63
CA LEU A 10 5.02 -12.43 -6.38
C LEU A 10 6.05 -11.31 -6.25
N PHE A 11 6.48 -11.03 -5.02
CA PHE A 11 7.68 -10.24 -4.80
C PHE A 11 8.87 -10.93 -5.47
N ARG A 12 9.70 -10.14 -6.14
CA ARG A 12 10.83 -10.67 -6.90
C ARG A 12 12.06 -10.76 -6.01
N GLU A 13 12.74 -11.87 -6.11
CA GLU A 13 14.04 -12.10 -5.46
C GLU A 13 15.21 -11.90 -6.42
N GLU A 14 14.91 -11.77 -7.73
CA GLU A 14 15.90 -11.63 -8.80
C GLU A 14 15.51 -10.51 -9.78
N THR A 15 16.52 -9.97 -10.45
CA THR A 15 16.34 -8.98 -11.52
C THR A 15 15.65 -9.60 -12.75
N VAL A 16 14.93 -8.77 -13.51
CA VAL A 16 14.20 -9.21 -14.72
C VAL A 16 14.78 -8.71 -16.03
N GLY A 17 15.94 -8.07 -16.01
CA GLY A 17 16.64 -7.70 -17.23
C GLY A 17 16.28 -6.34 -17.81
N PHE A 18 15.90 -5.35 -16.97
CA PHE A 18 15.68 -3.98 -17.46
C PHE A 18 16.98 -3.17 -17.52
N SER A 19 17.56 -2.86 -16.38
CA SER A 19 18.79 -2.08 -16.24
C SER A 19 20.00 -2.92 -15.82
N MET A 20 19.77 -4.17 -15.50
CA MET A 20 20.77 -5.17 -15.11
C MET A 20 20.41 -6.49 -15.78
N ASP A 21 21.41 -7.39 -15.94
CA ASP A 21 21.14 -8.73 -16.44
C ASP A 21 20.10 -9.45 -15.58
N ALA A 22 19.26 -10.26 -16.22
CA ALA A 22 18.23 -11.03 -15.53
C ALA A 22 18.86 -12.13 -14.65
N GLY A 23 18.17 -12.51 -13.55
CA GLY A 23 18.57 -13.60 -12.68
C GLY A 23 19.63 -13.25 -11.64
N GLN A 24 19.91 -11.96 -11.42
CA GLN A 24 20.79 -11.53 -10.34
C GLN A 24 19.98 -11.34 -9.06
N ALA A 25 20.46 -11.88 -7.93
CA ALA A 25 19.79 -11.76 -6.64
C ALA A 25 19.59 -10.30 -6.22
N LEU A 26 18.38 -9.95 -5.84
CA LEU A 26 18.05 -8.65 -5.27
C LEU A 26 18.35 -8.63 -3.77
N PRO A 27 18.90 -7.53 -3.24
CA PRO A 27 19.14 -7.41 -1.81
C PRO A 27 17.81 -7.38 -1.06
N SER A 28 17.72 -8.14 0.03
CA SER A 28 16.58 -8.10 0.94
C SER A 28 16.96 -7.39 2.23
N LEU A 29 16.07 -6.52 2.71
CA LEU A 29 16.24 -5.85 4.01
C LEU A 29 15.88 -6.76 5.18
N ASN A 30 15.18 -7.87 4.94
CA ASN A 30 14.71 -8.82 5.96
C ASN A 30 13.98 -8.14 7.15
N LEU A 31 13.20 -7.11 6.85
CA LEU A 31 12.45 -6.38 7.88
C LEU A 31 11.17 -7.14 8.22
N SER A 32 10.90 -7.27 9.51
CA SER A 32 9.63 -7.84 10.01
C SER A 32 8.49 -6.82 10.06
N ARG A 33 8.82 -5.53 9.91
CA ARG A 33 7.86 -4.43 10.04
C ARG A 33 8.24 -3.25 9.17
N VAL A 34 7.21 -2.51 8.71
CA VAL A 34 7.35 -1.23 7.99
C VAL A 34 6.38 -0.20 8.56
N TYR A 35 6.80 1.06 8.56
CA TYR A 35 5.94 2.19 8.88
C TYR A 35 5.56 2.90 7.59
N VAL A 36 4.28 3.20 7.43
CA VAL A 36 3.75 3.82 6.21
C VAL A 36 3.01 5.10 6.60
N LEU A 37 3.48 6.23 6.08
CA LEU A 37 2.80 7.50 6.22
C LEU A 37 1.67 7.57 5.19
N THR A 38 0.45 7.87 5.65
CA THR A 38 -0.74 7.86 4.80
C THR A 38 -1.60 9.09 4.99
N SER A 39 -2.33 9.43 3.94
CA SER A 39 -3.40 10.42 3.95
C SER A 39 -4.58 9.92 3.11
N SER A 40 -5.65 10.70 3.02
CA SER A 40 -6.78 10.40 2.12
C SER A 40 -6.40 10.36 0.64
N GLN A 41 -5.21 10.83 0.28
CA GLN A 41 -4.66 10.77 -1.08
C GLN A 41 -3.81 9.52 -1.34
N THR A 42 -3.55 8.73 -0.31
CA THR A 42 -2.86 7.45 -0.45
C THR A 42 -3.80 6.43 -1.08
N CYS A 43 -3.51 6.04 -2.31
CA CYS A 43 -4.44 5.29 -3.15
C CYS A 43 -3.78 4.15 -3.93
N SER A 44 -4.61 3.17 -4.34
CA SER A 44 -4.31 2.24 -5.44
C SER A 44 -2.99 1.47 -5.23
N ALA A 45 -1.94 1.80 -6.00
CA ALA A 45 -0.64 1.12 -5.92
C ALA A 45 -0.03 1.18 -4.51
N SER A 46 -0.17 2.29 -3.80
CA SER A 46 0.31 2.42 -2.41
C SER A 46 -0.44 1.48 -1.47
N GLU A 47 -1.75 1.38 -1.63
CA GLU A 47 -2.58 0.43 -0.86
C GLU A 47 -2.25 -1.02 -1.23
N ALA A 48 -2.00 -1.29 -2.52
CA ALA A 48 -1.58 -2.62 -2.98
C ALA A 48 -0.25 -3.04 -2.34
N VAL A 49 0.72 -2.13 -2.19
CA VAL A 49 1.98 -2.40 -1.47
C VAL A 49 1.71 -2.74 -0.01
N MET A 50 0.90 -1.93 0.70
CA MET A 50 0.53 -2.19 2.10
C MET A 50 -0.14 -3.56 2.24
N ASN A 51 -1.11 -3.85 1.36
CA ASN A 51 -1.83 -5.11 1.38
C ASN A 51 -0.92 -6.31 1.08
N SER A 52 -0.03 -6.19 0.10
CA SER A 52 0.89 -7.26 -0.29
C SER A 52 1.88 -7.60 0.82
N LEU A 53 2.45 -6.60 1.50
CA LEU A 53 3.34 -6.81 2.64
C LEU A 53 2.64 -7.54 3.79
N ARG A 54 1.39 -7.16 4.10
CA ARG A 54 0.56 -7.87 5.10
C ARG A 54 0.29 -9.33 4.69
N GLY A 55 0.20 -9.57 3.40
CA GLY A 55 0.00 -10.91 2.85
C GLY A 55 1.17 -11.88 3.09
N ILE A 56 2.38 -11.36 3.26
CA ILE A 56 3.62 -12.12 3.52
C ILE A 56 4.13 -11.95 4.96
N ASP A 57 3.24 -11.61 5.90
CA ASP A 57 3.52 -11.49 7.33
C ASP A 57 4.49 -10.35 7.72
N ILE A 58 4.66 -9.36 6.86
CA ILE A 58 5.30 -8.10 7.25
C ILE A 58 4.28 -7.24 8.00
N GLU A 59 4.61 -6.84 9.23
CA GLU A 59 3.77 -5.95 10.02
C GLU A 59 3.78 -4.54 9.40
N VAL A 60 2.63 -4.09 8.90
CA VAL A 60 2.46 -2.73 8.39
C VAL A 60 1.89 -1.86 9.51
N ILE A 61 2.60 -0.81 9.88
CA ILE A 61 2.15 0.19 10.87
C ILE A 61 1.81 1.47 10.12
N GLN A 62 0.54 1.83 10.16
CA GLN A 62 0.02 3.00 9.46
C GLN A 62 0.05 4.24 10.36
N VAL A 63 0.61 5.33 9.86
CA VAL A 63 0.65 6.62 10.57
C VAL A 63 0.05 7.68 9.67
N GLY A 64 -0.97 8.38 10.18
CA GLY A 64 -1.65 9.43 9.41
C GLY A 64 -3.14 9.18 9.25
N GLY A 65 -3.67 9.44 8.05
CA GLY A 65 -5.09 9.32 7.74
C GLY A 65 -5.48 8.01 7.07
N THR A 66 -6.78 7.78 6.99
CA THR A 66 -7.38 6.68 6.22
C THR A 66 -7.05 6.83 4.74
N THR A 67 -6.70 5.74 4.08
CA THR A 67 -6.42 5.72 2.64
C THR A 67 -7.70 5.74 1.81
N CYS A 68 -7.60 5.90 0.50
CA CYS A 68 -8.77 6.15 -0.35
C CYS A 68 -9.64 4.92 -0.67
N GLY A 69 -9.12 3.71 -0.56
CA GLY A 69 -9.89 2.50 -0.81
C GLY A 69 -10.04 2.12 -2.27
N LYS A 70 -8.94 1.89 -2.98
CA LYS A 70 -8.97 1.49 -4.40
C LYS A 70 -8.29 0.15 -4.65
N PRO A 71 -8.98 -1.00 -4.39
CA PRO A 71 -8.43 -2.34 -4.62
C PRO A 71 -8.48 -2.79 -6.08
N TYR A 72 -9.03 -1.99 -6.98
CA TYR A 72 -9.29 -2.34 -8.36
C TYR A 72 -8.22 -1.80 -9.31
N GLY A 73 -8.00 -2.54 -10.39
CA GLY A 73 -7.09 -2.14 -11.46
C GLY A 73 -7.73 -2.32 -12.84
N PHE A 74 -7.01 -1.84 -13.84
CA PHE A 74 -7.43 -1.83 -15.23
C PHE A 74 -6.23 -2.00 -16.15
N TYR A 75 -6.51 -2.45 -17.37
CA TYR A 75 -5.55 -2.40 -18.47
C TYR A 75 -5.99 -1.32 -19.48
N PRO A 76 -5.04 -0.60 -20.08
CA PRO A 76 -5.39 0.31 -21.17
C PRO A 76 -5.83 -0.47 -22.41
N VAL A 77 -6.97 -0.11 -22.98
CA VAL A 77 -7.48 -0.67 -24.22
C VAL A 77 -7.63 0.45 -25.24
N ASP A 78 -6.80 0.43 -26.27
CA ASP A 78 -6.83 1.41 -27.35
C ASP A 78 -7.90 1.05 -28.37
N ASN A 79 -8.74 2.02 -28.75
CA ASN A 79 -9.72 1.88 -29.81
C ASN A 79 -9.92 3.22 -30.55
N CYS A 80 -9.65 3.25 -31.84
CA CYS A 80 -9.87 4.40 -32.74
C CYS A 80 -9.28 5.73 -32.21
N GLY A 81 -8.06 5.69 -31.65
CA GLY A 81 -7.38 6.87 -31.14
C GLY A 81 -7.84 7.32 -29.74
N THR A 82 -8.69 6.53 -29.09
CA THR A 82 -9.11 6.74 -27.70
C THR A 82 -8.69 5.55 -26.86
N THR A 83 -8.13 5.81 -25.67
CA THR A 83 -7.76 4.76 -24.72
C THR A 83 -8.80 4.66 -23.61
N PHE A 84 -9.32 3.45 -23.41
CA PHE A 84 -10.29 3.14 -22.36
C PHE A 84 -9.60 2.49 -21.16
N PHE A 85 -10.04 2.85 -19.94
CA PHE A 85 -9.53 2.35 -18.67
C PHE A 85 -10.69 1.79 -17.85
N THR A 86 -11.25 0.68 -18.29
CA THR A 86 -12.34 0.00 -17.60
C THR A 86 -11.78 -0.85 -16.45
N ILE A 87 -12.44 -0.86 -15.29
CA ILE A 87 -12.06 -1.75 -14.19
C ILE A 87 -12.19 -3.20 -14.65
N GLU A 88 -11.09 -3.95 -14.60
CA GLU A 88 -11.02 -5.31 -15.10
C GLU A 88 -10.63 -6.34 -14.04
N PHE A 89 -9.90 -5.94 -13.00
CA PHE A 89 -9.46 -6.86 -11.97
C PHE A 89 -9.50 -6.24 -10.57
N LYS A 90 -9.48 -7.10 -9.57
CA LYS A 90 -9.30 -6.77 -8.16
C LYS A 90 -8.05 -7.46 -7.63
N GLY A 91 -7.22 -6.70 -6.91
CA GLY A 91 -6.04 -7.23 -6.26
C GLY A 91 -6.39 -7.92 -4.94
N VAL A 92 -5.79 -9.09 -4.70
CA VAL A 92 -5.81 -9.78 -3.41
C VAL A 92 -4.39 -10.09 -2.98
N ASN A 93 -4.12 -10.11 -1.68
CA ASN A 93 -2.82 -10.49 -1.16
C ASN A 93 -2.66 -12.03 -1.07
N ALA A 94 -1.50 -12.50 -0.63
CA ALA A 94 -1.20 -13.93 -0.52
C ALA A 94 -2.14 -14.70 0.44
N LYS A 95 -2.85 -14.00 1.32
CA LYS A 95 -3.87 -14.56 2.23
C LYS A 95 -5.29 -14.46 1.68
N GLY A 96 -5.46 -14.01 0.43
CA GLY A 96 -6.75 -13.83 -0.22
C GLY A 96 -7.51 -12.57 0.16
N PHE A 97 -6.91 -11.68 0.96
CA PHE A 97 -7.56 -10.43 1.36
C PHE A 97 -7.41 -9.34 0.29
N GLY A 98 -8.51 -8.70 -0.08
CA GLY A 98 -8.56 -7.59 -1.06
C GLY A 98 -9.77 -6.68 -0.87
N GLU A 99 -10.51 -6.83 0.23
CA GLU A 99 -11.67 -6.00 0.55
C GLU A 99 -11.22 -4.79 1.39
N TYR A 100 -10.80 -3.72 0.72
CA TYR A 100 -10.43 -2.45 1.35
C TYR A 100 -10.98 -1.25 0.57
N THR A 101 -12.23 -1.37 0.10
CA THR A 101 -12.92 -0.27 -0.62
C THR A 101 -13.12 0.98 0.22
N ASP A 102 -13.11 0.85 1.54
CA ASP A 102 -13.20 1.95 2.49
C ASP A 102 -11.81 2.48 2.94
N GLY A 103 -10.76 1.95 2.32
CA GLY A 103 -9.38 2.26 2.66
C GLY A 103 -8.86 1.49 3.87
N PHE A 104 -7.59 1.71 4.18
CA PHE A 104 -6.96 1.26 5.41
C PHE A 104 -6.98 2.40 6.42
N SER A 105 -7.33 2.09 7.66
CA SER A 105 -7.35 3.06 8.75
C SER A 105 -6.41 2.64 9.88
N PRO A 106 -5.69 3.58 10.51
CA PRO A 106 -4.99 3.31 11.75
C PRO A 106 -5.95 2.78 12.82
N SER A 107 -5.51 1.82 13.63
CA SER A 107 -6.36 1.10 14.60
C SER A 107 -6.98 1.99 15.69
N ASN A 108 -6.46 3.19 15.91
CA ASN A 108 -7.00 4.16 16.85
C ASN A 108 -7.91 5.22 16.20
N THR A 109 -8.29 5.06 14.92
CA THR A 109 -9.21 6.00 14.25
C THR A 109 -10.62 5.80 14.81
N PRO A 110 -11.28 6.83 15.37
CA PRO A 110 -12.64 6.73 15.87
C PRO A 110 -13.61 6.37 14.74
N GLY A 111 -14.49 5.38 14.99
CA GLY A 111 -15.44 4.91 13.99
C GLY A 111 -14.80 4.20 12.79
N SER A 112 -13.56 3.76 12.94
CA SER A 112 -12.88 3.05 11.88
C SER A 112 -13.56 1.73 11.58
N ILE A 113 -13.64 1.50 10.35
CA ILE A 113 -14.26 0.49 9.55
C ILE A 113 -13.49 -0.84 9.56
N GLU A 114 -13.97 -1.73 8.75
CA GLU A 114 -13.72 -3.17 8.72
C GLU A 114 -12.25 -3.62 8.64
N THR A 115 -11.30 -2.71 8.35
CA THR A 115 -9.89 -3.09 8.15
C THR A 115 -8.88 -2.21 8.90
N PRO A 116 -8.92 -2.18 10.24
CA PRO A 116 -7.93 -1.43 11.01
C PRO A 116 -6.54 -2.06 10.85
N ILE A 117 -5.56 -1.21 10.61
CA ILE A 117 -4.14 -1.59 10.60
C ILE A 117 -3.49 -1.05 11.88
N PRO A 118 -2.54 -1.76 12.51
CA PRO A 118 -1.76 -1.23 13.62
C PRO A 118 -1.21 0.16 13.28
N GLY A 119 -1.34 1.12 14.18
CA GLY A 119 -0.82 2.47 13.95
C GLY A 119 -1.56 3.57 14.67
N CYS A 120 -1.26 4.81 14.26
CA CYS A 120 -1.80 6.02 14.87
C CYS A 120 -2.43 6.93 13.82
N ALA A 121 -3.68 7.35 14.06
CA ALA A 121 -4.29 8.45 13.32
C ALA A 121 -3.60 9.76 13.73
N VAL A 122 -3.09 10.48 12.74
CA VAL A 122 -2.47 11.79 12.89
C VAL A 122 -3.14 12.72 11.89
N ALA A 123 -3.60 13.86 12.36
CA ALA A 123 -4.18 14.88 11.48
C ALA A 123 -3.12 15.43 10.53
N ASP A 124 -3.51 15.72 9.29
CA ASP A 124 -2.65 16.46 8.36
C ASP A 124 -2.32 17.83 8.95
N ASP A 125 -1.04 18.16 8.92
CA ASP A 125 -0.53 19.49 9.23
C ASP A 125 -0.13 20.15 7.89
N PHE A 126 -1.02 21.00 7.37
CA PHE A 126 -0.82 21.65 6.07
C PHE A 126 0.29 22.71 6.09
N ASP A 127 0.71 23.14 7.27
CA ASP A 127 1.83 24.09 7.43
C ASP A 127 3.18 23.39 7.33
N HIS A 128 3.19 22.04 7.48
CA HIS A 128 4.39 21.22 7.44
C HIS A 128 4.16 19.99 6.57
N GLY A 129 4.91 19.86 5.50
CA GLY A 129 4.83 18.72 4.58
C GLY A 129 5.20 17.39 5.27
N LEU A 130 4.57 16.29 4.84
CA LEU A 130 4.96 14.93 5.24
C LEU A 130 6.45 14.73 4.99
N GLY A 131 7.19 14.35 6.04
CA GLY A 131 8.64 14.17 5.97
C GLY A 131 9.47 15.39 6.31
N ASP A 132 8.85 16.50 6.75
CA ASP A 132 9.58 17.62 7.32
C ASP A 132 10.26 17.21 8.63
N LEU A 133 11.58 16.99 8.56
CA LEU A 133 12.39 16.55 9.69
C LEU A 133 12.53 17.60 10.80
N THR A 134 12.07 18.83 10.59
CA THR A 134 12.06 19.88 11.63
C THR A 134 10.92 19.68 12.63
N GLN A 135 9.95 18.87 12.31
CA GLN A 135 8.78 18.53 13.12
C GLN A 135 8.93 17.21 13.90
N LEU A 136 10.05 16.96 14.50
CA LEU A 136 10.33 15.78 15.34
C LEU A 136 9.48 15.71 16.62
N LYS A 137 8.14 15.81 16.51
CA LYS A 137 7.20 15.63 17.62
C LYS A 137 6.21 14.50 17.42
N LEU A 138 6.45 13.58 16.50
CA LEU A 138 5.65 12.37 16.44
C LEU A 138 6.15 11.36 17.49
N HIS A 139 5.69 11.53 18.72
CA HIS A 139 5.86 10.51 19.76
C HIS A 139 4.88 9.35 19.50
N ILE A 140 5.31 8.36 18.76
CA ILE A 140 4.61 7.08 18.68
C ILE A 140 5.17 6.22 19.81
N SER A 141 4.43 6.13 20.91
CA SER A 141 4.70 5.21 22.05
C SER A 141 6.18 5.10 22.45
N GLY A 142 6.88 6.23 22.58
CA GLY A 142 8.25 6.26 23.10
C GLY A 142 9.36 5.86 22.11
N GLN A 143 9.05 5.64 20.85
CA GLN A 143 10.05 5.39 19.82
C GLN A 143 10.06 6.52 18.78
N ILE A 144 11.23 7.07 18.53
CA ILE A 144 11.48 8.03 17.45
C ILE A 144 11.63 7.21 16.17
N VAL A 145 10.78 7.48 15.17
CA VAL A 145 10.96 6.95 13.81
C VAL A 145 11.67 8.03 13.00
N LEU A 146 12.89 7.73 12.57
CA LEU A 146 13.66 8.52 11.62
C LEU A 146 13.29 8.09 10.19
#